data_bec121855d894f187535e8f382177aa5
#
_entry.id   bec121855d894f187535e8f382177aa5
#
_cell.length_a   1.000
_cell.length_b   1.000
_cell.length_c   1.000
_cell.angle_alpha   90.00
_cell.angle_beta   90.00
_cell.angle_gamma   90.00
#
_symmetry.space_group_name_H-M   'P 1'
#
loop_
_entity.id
_entity.type
_entity.pdbx_description
1 polymer ?
#
loop_
_entity_poly.entity_id
_entity_poly.type
_entity_poly.pdbx_seq_one_letter_code
_entity_poly.pdbx_strand_id
1 'polypeptide(L)'
;MNAPGPQVDDHMTVDVAMSVLIGARVPHLLVQDDDGRCTGLVTRSQLAAHRGGSWYTDRTRLRDIPLDRGPFTPSAAVLGEAEAAMRLRTLQVSPVVDEQGYALGVLGLPR
;
A
#
# COMPACT_ATOMS: atom_id res chain seq x y z
N MET A 1 -4.45 14.71 5.57
CA MET A 1 -3.59 13.53 5.34
C MET A 1 -3.43 12.77 6.64
N ASN A 2 -3.57 11.48 6.60
CA ASN A 2 -3.39 10.62 7.77
C ASN A 2 -1.93 10.14 7.86
N ALA A 3 -1.50 9.71 9.05
CA ALA A 3 -0.20 9.07 9.22
C ALA A 3 -0.06 7.86 8.30
N PRO A 4 1.17 7.50 7.87
CA PRO A 4 1.35 6.41 6.90
C PRO A 4 0.97 5.03 7.45
N GLY A 5 0.93 4.85 8.76
CA GLY A 5 0.70 3.55 9.36
C GLY A 5 1.90 2.63 9.21
N PRO A 6 1.72 1.32 9.40
CA PRO A 6 2.82 0.37 9.27
C PRO A 6 3.39 0.34 7.86
N GLN A 7 4.72 0.36 7.77
CA GLN A 7 5.47 0.20 6.52
C GLN A 7 6.26 -1.10 6.62
N VAL A 8 6.12 -1.95 5.62
CA VAL A 8 6.74 -3.27 5.61
C VAL A 8 7.58 -3.44 4.36
N ASP A 9 8.62 -4.26 4.45
CA ASP A 9 9.50 -4.53 3.31
C ASP A 9 8.82 -5.43 2.28
N ASP A 10 9.13 -5.22 1.02
CA ASP A 10 8.59 -6.03 -0.07
C ASP A 10 9.06 -7.49 -0.06
N HIS A 11 10.10 -7.79 0.73
CA HIS A 11 10.56 -9.16 0.99
C HIS A 11 9.65 -9.94 1.95
N MET A 12 8.82 -9.24 2.71
CA MET A 12 7.93 -9.87 3.69
C MET A 12 6.99 -10.84 2.98
N THR A 13 6.78 -12.01 3.58
CA THR A 13 5.81 -12.97 3.04
C THR A 13 4.39 -12.45 3.24
N VAL A 14 3.48 -12.91 2.39
CA VAL A 14 2.05 -12.55 2.48
C VAL A 14 1.47 -12.96 3.83
N ASP A 15 1.85 -14.12 4.36
CA ASP A 15 1.38 -14.59 5.67
C ASP A 15 1.81 -13.68 6.80
N VAL A 16 3.07 -13.26 6.81
CA VAL A 16 3.58 -12.33 7.83
C VAL A 16 2.93 -10.96 7.70
N ALA A 17 2.76 -10.48 6.46
CA ALA A 17 2.09 -9.21 6.20
C ALA A 17 0.65 -9.20 6.73
N MET A 18 -0.09 -10.29 6.50
CA MET A 18 -1.44 -10.43 7.03
C MET A 18 -1.45 -10.37 8.57
N SER A 19 -0.49 -11.03 9.22
CA SER A 19 -0.35 -11.00 10.68
C SER A 19 -0.05 -9.60 11.20
N VAL A 20 0.83 -8.86 10.52
CA VAL A 20 1.15 -7.47 10.88
C VAL A 20 -0.09 -6.58 10.76
N LEU A 21 -0.81 -6.72 9.65
CA LEU A 21 -2.02 -5.94 9.38
C LEU A 21 -3.09 -6.18 10.45
N ILE A 22 -3.35 -7.44 10.79
CA ILE A 22 -4.32 -7.82 11.80
C ILE A 22 -3.86 -7.36 13.18
N GLY A 23 -2.61 -7.57 13.53
CA GLY A 23 -2.05 -7.16 14.82
C GLY A 23 -2.08 -5.66 15.03
N ALA A 24 -1.82 -4.88 13.99
CA ALA A 24 -1.87 -3.42 14.05
C ALA A 24 -3.31 -2.87 13.92
N ARG A 25 -4.27 -3.71 13.56
CA ARG A 25 -5.69 -3.33 13.37
C ARG A 25 -5.86 -2.23 12.34
N VAL A 26 -5.16 -2.34 11.24
CA VAL A 26 -5.21 -1.37 10.13
C VAL A 26 -5.81 -2.02 8.88
N PRO A 27 -6.39 -1.23 7.96
CA PRO A 27 -7.00 -1.78 6.74
C PRO A 27 -6.00 -2.00 5.61
N HIS A 28 -4.79 -1.45 5.70
CA HIS A 28 -3.78 -1.53 4.66
C HIS A 28 -2.37 -1.45 5.25
N LEU A 29 -1.39 -1.85 4.45
CA LEU A 29 0.03 -1.68 4.74
C LEU A 29 0.67 -0.93 3.59
N LEU A 30 1.63 -0.06 3.91
CA LEU A 30 2.53 0.49 2.90
C LEU A 30 3.71 -0.47 2.73
N VAL A 31 4.10 -0.68 1.48
CA VAL A 31 5.21 -1.56 1.12
C VAL A 31 6.38 -0.71 0.68
N GLN A 32 7.56 -1.02 1.16
CA GLN A 32 8.80 -0.30 0.84
C GLN A 32 9.85 -1.25 0.29
N ASP A 33 10.79 -0.68 -0.49
CA ASP A 33 11.96 -1.39 -0.96
C ASP A 33 13.10 -1.35 0.08
N ASP A 34 14.27 -1.89 -0.30
CA ASP A 34 15.43 -1.94 0.58
C ASP A 34 15.98 -0.55 0.95
N ASP A 35 15.69 0.47 0.13
CA ASP A 35 16.08 1.86 0.39
C ASP A 35 15.05 2.62 1.24
N GLY A 36 13.95 1.96 1.60
CA GLY A 36 12.88 2.57 2.39
C GLY A 36 11.88 3.39 1.58
N ARG A 37 11.99 3.41 0.26
CA ARG A 37 11.04 4.10 -0.61
C ARG A 37 9.75 3.32 -0.72
N CYS A 38 8.63 4.04 -0.75
CA CYS A 38 7.31 3.43 -0.94
C CYS A 38 7.20 2.84 -2.34
N THR A 39 6.94 1.53 -2.42
CA THR A 39 6.78 0.82 -3.68
C THR A 39 5.37 0.26 -3.86
N GLY A 40 4.55 0.30 -2.82
CA GLY A 40 3.20 -0.21 -2.95
C GLY A 40 2.31 0.04 -1.74
N LEU A 41 1.04 -0.23 -1.95
CA LEU A 41 0.03 -0.27 -0.92
C LEU A 41 -0.76 -1.57 -1.11
N VAL A 42 -0.95 -2.31 -0.04
CA VAL A 42 -1.71 -3.56 -0.07
C VAL A 42 -2.79 -3.52 1.00
N THR A 43 -3.99 -3.96 0.63
CA THR A 43 -5.13 -4.02 1.54
C THR A 43 -5.33 -5.44 2.08
N ARG A 44 -6.06 -5.53 3.18
CA ARG A 44 -6.45 -6.83 3.74
C ARG A 44 -7.19 -7.69 2.72
N SER A 45 -8.09 -7.09 1.94
CA SER A 45 -8.85 -7.79 0.90
C SER A 45 -7.94 -8.38 -0.17
N GLN A 46 -6.93 -7.63 -0.60
CA GLN A 46 -5.96 -8.10 -1.59
C GLN A 46 -5.14 -9.26 -1.04
N LEU A 47 -4.64 -9.16 0.19
CA LEU A 47 -3.89 -10.25 0.82
C LEU A 47 -4.75 -11.51 0.94
N ALA A 48 -5.99 -11.38 1.39
CA ALA A 48 -6.92 -12.51 1.52
C ALA A 48 -7.20 -13.16 0.17
N ALA A 49 -7.41 -12.37 -0.88
CA ALA A 49 -7.66 -12.88 -2.23
C ALA A 49 -6.46 -13.67 -2.76
N HIS A 50 -5.25 -13.21 -2.54
CA HIS A 50 -4.05 -13.91 -2.99
C HIS A 50 -3.79 -15.18 -2.21
N ARG A 51 -4.09 -15.21 -0.91
CA ARG A 51 -3.98 -16.42 -0.10
C ARG A 51 -4.93 -17.53 -0.55
N GLY A 52 -6.05 -17.18 -1.17
CA GLY A 52 -6.98 -18.15 -1.74
C GLY A 52 -6.60 -18.67 -3.12
N GLY A 53 -5.55 -18.13 -3.74
CA GLY A 53 -5.11 -18.53 -5.07
C GLY A 53 -4.40 -19.88 -5.08
N SER A 54 -4.56 -20.65 -6.16
CA SER A 54 -3.92 -21.96 -6.30
C SER A 54 -2.39 -21.90 -6.43
N TRP A 55 -1.86 -20.76 -6.85
CA TRP A 55 -0.41 -20.52 -6.99
C TRP A 55 0.25 -20.08 -5.67
N TYR A 56 -0.55 -19.78 -4.65
CA TYR A 56 -0.06 -19.27 -3.38
C TYR A 56 0.70 -20.35 -2.59
N THR A 57 1.83 -19.95 -2.01
CA THR A 57 2.60 -20.76 -1.06
C THR A 57 2.93 -19.93 0.17
N ASP A 58 3.39 -20.58 1.26
CA ASP A 58 3.83 -19.89 2.46
C ASP A 58 5.12 -19.08 2.26
N ARG A 59 5.75 -19.19 1.10
CA ARG A 59 6.95 -18.44 0.70
C ARG A 59 6.65 -17.26 -0.23
N THR A 60 5.38 -17.09 -0.64
CA THR A 60 4.98 -15.97 -1.50
C THR A 60 5.21 -14.66 -0.78
N ARG A 61 5.92 -13.73 -1.42
CA ARG A 61 6.28 -12.43 -0.87
C ARG A 61 5.42 -11.32 -1.45
N LEU A 62 5.38 -10.17 -0.77
CA LEU A 62 4.60 -9.02 -1.24
C LEU A 62 5.01 -8.59 -2.64
N ARG A 63 6.30 -8.62 -2.97
CA ARG A 63 6.80 -8.27 -4.31
C ARG A 63 6.33 -9.23 -5.41
N ASP A 64 5.83 -10.41 -5.05
CA ASP A 64 5.41 -11.44 -6.00
C ASP A 64 3.92 -11.35 -6.34
N ILE A 65 3.17 -10.51 -5.65
CA ILE A 65 1.72 -10.41 -5.83
C ILE A 65 1.34 -9.07 -6.48
N PRO A 66 0.21 -9.02 -7.21
CA PRO A 66 -0.37 -7.75 -7.65
C PRO A 66 -0.83 -6.93 -6.45
N LEU A 67 -0.40 -5.67 -6.41
CA LEU A 67 -0.84 -4.68 -5.43
C LEU A 67 -0.75 -3.31 -6.08
N ASP A 68 -1.22 -2.25 -5.41
CA ASP A 68 -1.11 -0.92 -5.97
C ASP A 68 0.35 -0.45 -5.89
N ARG A 69 0.99 -0.31 -7.05
CA ARG A 69 2.40 0.08 -7.18
C ARG A 69 2.58 1.51 -7.67
N GLY A 70 1.53 2.31 -7.64
CA GLY A 70 1.61 3.70 -8.06
C GLY A 70 1.08 3.94 -9.48
N PRO A 71 1.27 5.16 -10.00
CA PRO A 71 1.96 6.27 -9.33
C PRO A 71 1.23 6.76 -8.08
N PHE A 72 2.01 7.19 -7.08
CA PHE A 72 1.47 7.67 -5.81
C PHE A 72 1.28 9.19 -5.83
N THR A 73 0.58 9.71 -4.83
CA THR A 73 0.28 11.13 -4.72
C THR A 73 1.53 11.91 -4.30
N PRO A 74 2.03 12.86 -5.11
CA PRO A 74 3.14 13.72 -4.70
C PRO A 74 2.73 14.64 -3.57
N SER A 75 3.66 14.93 -2.67
CA SER A 75 3.40 15.84 -1.53
C SER A 75 3.02 17.26 -1.97
N ALA A 76 3.46 17.67 -3.17
CA ALA A 76 3.14 19.00 -3.73
C ALA A 76 1.80 19.03 -4.48
N ALA A 77 1.08 17.91 -4.60
CA ALA A 77 -0.17 17.86 -5.34
C ALA A 77 -1.26 18.67 -4.62
N VAL A 78 -2.08 19.36 -5.41
CA VAL A 78 -3.30 20.00 -4.91
C VAL A 78 -4.31 18.90 -4.56
N LEU A 79 -4.95 19.02 -3.39
CA LEU A 79 -5.85 17.98 -2.87
C LEU A 79 -6.93 17.57 -3.88
N GLY A 80 -7.58 18.53 -4.53
CA GLY A 80 -8.64 18.23 -5.50
C GLY A 80 -8.13 17.45 -6.71
N GLU A 81 -6.92 17.75 -7.19
CA GLU A 81 -6.29 17.01 -8.28
C GLU A 81 -5.91 15.59 -7.86
N ALA A 82 -5.39 15.44 -6.65
CA ALA A 82 -5.05 14.14 -6.09
C ALA A 82 -6.28 13.25 -5.95
N GLU A 83 -7.37 13.78 -5.42
CA GLU A 83 -8.64 13.06 -5.28
C GLU A 83 -9.21 12.66 -6.64
N ALA A 84 -9.16 13.54 -7.63
CA ALA A 84 -9.63 13.24 -8.98
C ALA A 84 -8.82 12.10 -9.62
N ALA A 85 -7.50 12.12 -9.46
CA ALA A 85 -6.63 11.06 -9.95
C ALA A 85 -6.94 9.72 -9.28
N MET A 86 -7.17 9.72 -7.96
CA MET A 86 -7.55 8.52 -7.22
C MET A 86 -8.88 7.94 -7.73
N ARG A 87 -9.88 8.79 -7.99
CA ARG A 87 -11.17 8.34 -8.52
C ARG A 87 -11.04 7.71 -9.89
N LEU A 88 -10.22 8.28 -10.77
CA LEU A 88 -9.96 7.72 -12.10
C LEU A 88 -9.29 6.35 -12.02
N ARG A 89 -8.48 6.09 -10.99
CA ARG A 89 -7.81 4.81 -10.76
C ARG A 89 -8.61 3.87 -9.85
N THR A 90 -9.81 4.26 -9.45
CA THR A 90 -10.66 3.51 -8.51
C THR A 90 -9.99 3.26 -7.15
N LEU A 91 -9.14 4.16 -6.72
CA LEU A 91 -8.45 4.06 -5.44
C LEU A 91 -9.26 4.70 -4.31
N GLN A 92 -9.30 4.04 -3.16
CA GLN A 92 -9.89 4.59 -1.94
C GLN A 92 -8.86 5.29 -1.07
N VAL A 93 -7.62 4.85 -1.16
CA VAL A 93 -6.49 5.34 -0.38
C VAL A 93 -5.27 5.40 -1.29
N SER A 94 -4.44 6.42 -1.14
CA SER A 94 -3.19 6.54 -1.86
C SER A 94 -2.08 6.99 -0.91
N PRO A 95 -0.89 6.36 -0.97
CA PRO A 95 0.28 6.89 -0.29
C PRO A 95 0.62 8.28 -0.81
N VAL A 96 1.02 9.17 0.10
CA VAL A 96 1.58 10.48 -0.24
C VAL A 96 3.09 10.37 -0.05
N VAL A 97 3.85 10.68 -1.10
CA VAL A 97 5.30 10.50 -1.11
C VAL A 97 6.00 11.84 -1.35
N ASP A 98 7.22 11.95 -0.83
CA ASP A 98 8.09 13.09 -1.09
C ASP A 98 8.78 12.94 -2.46
N GLU A 99 9.66 13.89 -2.78
CA GLU A 99 10.36 13.91 -4.07
C GLU A 99 11.29 12.71 -4.27
N GLN A 100 11.74 12.08 -3.19
CA GLN A 100 12.59 10.92 -3.22
C GLN A 100 11.81 9.60 -3.18
N GLY A 101 10.48 9.67 -2.98
CA GLY A 101 9.62 8.48 -2.95
C GLY A 101 9.35 7.91 -1.56
N TYR A 102 9.76 8.60 -0.49
CA TYR A 102 9.46 8.16 0.87
C TYR A 102 8.03 8.53 1.26
N ALA A 103 7.35 7.61 1.92
CA ALA A 103 5.97 7.83 2.35
C ALA A 103 5.91 8.85 3.50
N LEU A 104 5.11 9.89 3.31
CA LEU A 104 4.84 10.91 4.31
C LEU A 104 3.52 10.66 5.04
N GLY A 105 2.60 9.97 4.39
CA GLY A 105 1.28 9.69 4.92
C GLY A 105 0.40 9.03 3.88
N VAL A 106 -0.89 8.98 4.15
CA VAL A 106 -1.87 8.45 3.21
C VAL A 106 -3.02 9.44 3.05
N LEU A 107 -3.57 9.47 1.85
CA LEU A 107 -4.74 10.27 1.51
C LEU A 107 -5.91 9.32 1.24
N GLY A 108 -7.00 9.47 1.98
CA GLY A 108 -8.23 8.72 1.75
C GLY A 108 -9.24 9.55 0.99
N LEU A 109 -10.01 8.92 0.11
CA LEU A 109 -11.15 9.59 -0.51
C LEU A 109 -12.29 9.71 0.50
N PRO A 110 -12.99 10.86 0.54
CA PRO A 110 -14.24 10.97 1.29
C PRO A 110 -15.26 9.96 0.76
N ARG A 111 -15.98 9.37 1.67
CA ARG A 111 -17.09 8.47 1.33
C ARG A 111 -18.34 9.24 0.92
#